data_fc5e92cf888faa60ecd0f3e4a3990b4d
#
_entry.id   fc5e92cf888faa60ecd0f3e4a3990b4d
#
_cell.length_a   1.000
_cell.length_b   1.000
_cell.length_c   1.000
_cell.angle_alpha   90.00
_cell.angle_beta   90.00
_cell.angle_gamma   90.00
#
_symmetry.space_group_name_H-M   'P 1'
#
loop_
_entity.id
_entity.type
_entity.pdbx_description
1 polymer ?
#
loop_
_entity_poly.entity_id
_entity_poly.type
_entity_poly.pdbx_seq_one_letter_code
_entity_poly.pdbx_strand_id
1 'polypeptide(L)' 'MKIKRMQSRQARDKLTDIMRDARDDDTVTILTRYNIDHVAVVPIALLERLLDQGPACAAEQ' A
#
# COMPACT_ATOMS: atom_id res chain seq x y z
N MET A 1 0.55 9.29 -9.09
CA MET A 1 0.65 8.14 -8.17
C MET A 1 1.54 7.08 -8.78
N LYS A 2 2.46 6.54 -8.00
CA LYS A 2 3.35 5.49 -8.49
C LYS A 2 3.00 4.19 -7.82
N ILE A 3 3.20 3.11 -8.55
CA ILE A 3 2.93 1.78 -8.00
C ILE A 3 4.21 0.96 -8.12
N LYS A 4 4.66 0.41 -6.98
CA LYS A 4 5.84 -0.42 -6.94
C LYS A 4 5.47 -1.78 -6.40
N ARG A 5 6.23 -2.78 -6.76
CA ARG A 5 6.06 -4.11 -6.20
C ARG A 5 7.36 -4.56 -5.60
N MET A 6 7.30 -5.23 -4.48
CA MET A 6 8.47 -5.85 -3.90
C MET A 6 8.08 -7.03 -3.04
N GLN A 7 9.01 -7.90 -2.78
CA GLN A 7 8.74 -9.04 -1.92
C GLN A 7 8.60 -8.57 -0.49
N SER A 8 7.74 -9.22 0.26
CA SER A 8 7.50 -8.86 1.65
C SER A 8 8.77 -8.90 2.49
N ARG A 9 9.68 -9.79 2.15
CA ARG A 9 10.94 -9.89 2.86
C ARG A 9 11.76 -8.63 2.69
N GLN A 10 11.82 -8.09 1.47
CA GLN A 10 12.54 -6.87 1.22
C GLN A 10 11.86 -5.67 1.87
N ALA A 11 10.55 -5.69 1.88
CA ALA A 11 9.79 -4.60 2.46
C ALA A 11 10.04 -4.45 3.95
N ARG A 12 10.27 -5.56 4.63
CA ARG A 12 10.54 -5.52 6.04
C ARG A 12 11.76 -4.65 6.35
N ASP A 13 12.81 -4.78 5.55
CA ASP A 13 14.03 -4.06 5.78
C ASP A 13 13.93 -2.60 5.32
N LYS A 14 12.99 -2.30 4.43
CA LYS A 14 12.87 -0.98 3.87
C LYS A 14 11.56 -0.29 4.26
N LEU A 15 10.96 -0.74 5.33
CA LEU A 15 9.65 -0.25 5.73
C LEU A 15 9.62 1.27 5.93
N THR A 16 10.63 1.82 6.55
CA THR A 16 10.69 3.26 6.77
C THR A 16 10.70 4.03 5.44
N ASP A 17 11.46 3.52 4.47
CA ASP A 17 11.52 4.16 3.17
C ASP A 17 10.19 4.04 2.44
N ILE A 18 9.54 2.88 2.57
CA ILE A 18 8.24 2.64 1.95
C ILE A 18 7.21 3.61 2.53
N MET A 19 7.21 3.80 3.83
CA MET A 19 6.28 4.70 4.47
C MET A 19 6.51 6.15 4.05
N ARG A 20 7.79 6.54 3.94
CA ARG A 20 8.13 7.88 3.51
C ARG A 20 7.68 8.12 2.07
N ASP A 21 7.92 7.16 1.19
CA ASP A 21 7.53 7.30 -0.20
C ASP A 21 6.01 7.38 -0.34
N ALA A 22 5.29 6.61 0.47
CA ALA A 22 3.83 6.64 0.43
C ALA A 22 3.33 8.02 0.86
N ARG A 23 3.94 8.59 1.89
CA ARG A 23 3.49 9.87 2.37
C ARG A 23 3.89 11.03 1.45
N ASP A 24 5.15 11.02 0.98
CA ASP A 24 5.68 12.16 0.25
C ASP A 24 5.43 12.12 -1.24
N ASP A 25 5.43 10.93 -1.83
CA ASP A 25 5.33 10.77 -3.27
C ASP A 25 4.06 10.07 -3.71
N ASP A 26 3.12 9.83 -2.83
CA ASP A 26 1.89 9.12 -3.12
C ASP A 26 2.17 7.77 -3.79
N THR A 27 3.18 7.09 -3.31
CA THR A 27 3.58 5.80 -3.88
C THR A 27 2.82 4.67 -3.17
N VAL A 28 2.27 3.77 -3.97
CA VAL A 28 1.64 2.56 -3.46
C VAL A 28 2.63 1.42 -3.64
N THR A 29 2.99 0.73 -2.58
CA THR A 29 3.91 -0.40 -2.64
C THR A 29 3.15 -1.69 -2.40
N ILE A 30 3.11 -2.54 -3.40
CA ILE A 30 2.43 -3.83 -3.31
C ILE A 30 3.42 -4.86 -2.81
N LEU A 31 3.08 -5.52 -1.73
CA LEU A 31 3.95 -6.53 -1.14
C LEU A 31 3.53 -7.91 -1.62
N THR A 32 4.46 -8.61 -2.21
CA THR A 32 4.19 -9.92 -2.79
C THR A 32 4.85 -11.01 -1.98
N ARG A 33 4.30 -12.21 -2.09
CA ARG A 33 4.90 -13.38 -1.50
C ARG A 33 4.63 -14.52 -2.44
N TYR A 34 5.68 -15.25 -2.82
CA TYR A 34 5.58 -16.32 -3.80
C TYR A 34 4.97 -15.79 -5.11
N ASN A 35 5.36 -14.56 -5.48
CA ASN A 35 4.89 -13.90 -6.69
C ASN A 35 3.39 -13.64 -6.71
N ILE A 36 2.76 -13.63 -5.55
CA ILE A 36 1.34 -13.33 -5.44
C ILE A 36 1.19 -12.06 -4.61
N ASP A 37 0.39 -11.12 -5.10
CA ASP A 37 0.15 -9.87 -4.39
C ASP A 37 -0.70 -10.15 -3.17
N HIS A 38 -0.21 -9.80 -2.00
CA HIS A 38 -0.95 -10.04 -0.76
C HIS A 38 -1.50 -8.79 -0.12
N VAL A 39 -0.69 -7.76 0.02
CA VAL A 39 -1.10 -6.52 0.68
C VAL A 39 -0.42 -5.36 -0.01
N ALA A 40 -0.84 -4.17 0.32
CA ALA A 40 -0.22 -2.97 -0.23
C ALA A 40 -0.10 -1.91 0.85
N VAL A 41 0.96 -1.13 0.80
CA VAL A 41 1.15 0.02 1.66
C VAL A 41 0.69 1.23 0.86
N VAL A 42 -0.32 1.93 1.34
CA VAL A 42 -0.89 3.07 0.63
C VAL A 42 -0.85 4.32 1.50
N PRO A 43 -0.79 5.51 0.89
CA PRO A 43 -0.89 6.74 1.66
C PRO A 43 -2.25 6.81 2.33
N ILE A 44 -2.29 7.32 3.54
CA ILE A 44 -3.54 7.37 4.29
C ILE A 44 -4.57 8.24 3.57
N ALA A 45 -4.14 9.29 2.88
CA ALA A 45 -5.05 10.14 2.14
C ALA A 45 -5.74 9.37 1.00
N LEU A 46 -5.02 8.48 0.35
CA LEU A 46 -5.59 7.66 -0.71
C LEU A 46 -6.58 6.67 -0.12
N LEU A 47 -6.25 6.07 1.00
CA LEU A 47 -7.13 5.12 1.65
C LEU A 47 -8.44 5.80 2.05
N GLU A 48 -8.36 6.99 2.62
CA GLU A 48 -9.56 7.70 3.03
C GLU A 48 -10.45 8.03 1.83
N ARG A 49 -9.84 8.39 0.72
CA ARG A 49 -10.59 8.66 -0.49
C ARG A 49 -11.30 7.42 -1.01
N LEU A 50 -10.62 6.28 -0.97
CA LEU A 50 -11.22 5.04 -1.42
C LEU A 50 -12.37 4.61 -0.51
N LEU A 51 -12.24 4.82 0.78
CA LEU A 51 -13.30 4.47 1.71
C LEU A 51 -14.54 5.34 1.50
N ASP A 52 -14.33 6.60 1.14
CA ASP A 52 -15.45 7.47 0.89
C ASP A 52 -16.18 7.09 -0.39
N GLN A 53 -15.46 6.63 -1.39
CA GLN A 53 -16.07 6.32 -2.68
C GLN A 53 -16.59 4.90 -2.76
N GLY A 54 -15.96 3.99 -2.10
CA GLY A 54 -16.33 2.60 -2.20
C GLY A 54 -16.77 2.05 -0.90
N PRO A 55 -17.81 2.49 -0.46
CA PRO A 55 -18.21 2.21 0.84
C PRO A 55 -18.43 0.85 1.28
N ALA A 56 -19.20 0.21 0.68
CA ALA A 56 -19.69 -0.97 1.27
C ALA A 56 -18.68 -2.01 1.56
N CYS A 57 -17.83 -2.26 0.68
CA CYS A 57 -16.92 -3.31 0.89
C CYS A 57 -15.99 -3.08 1.97
N ALA A 58 -15.70 -1.86 2.16
CA ALA A 58 -14.69 -1.56 3.11
C ALA A 58 -15.11 -1.82 4.51
N ALA A 59 -16.32 -1.82 4.72
CA ALA A 59 -16.79 -1.94 6.07
C ALA A 59 -16.58 -3.28 6.67
N GLU A 60 -16.25 -4.18 5.90
CA GLU A 60 -16.26 -5.39 6.37
C GLU A 60 -15.25 -5.80 7.11
N GLN A 61 -14.75 -5.70 7.67
CA GLN A 61 -13.76 -6.24 8.32
C GLN A 61 -13.50 -5.90 9.43
#